data_a85ae360ebf2689604bcb70b8eaa730d
#
_entry.id   a85ae360ebf2689604bcb70b8eaa730d
#
_cell.length_a   1.000
_cell.length_b   1.000
_cell.length_c   1.000
_cell.angle_alpha   90.00
_cell.angle_beta   90.00
_cell.angle_gamma   90.00
#
_symmetry.space_group_name_H-M   'P 1'
#
loop_
_entity.id
_entity.type
_entity.pdbx_description
1 polymer ?
#
loop_
_entity_poly.entity_id
_entity_poly.type
_entity_poly.pdbx_seq_one_letter_code
_entity_poly.pdbx_strand_id
1 'polypeptide(L)'
;RSKREDLVNSLLYDEKYTEEYARNWTTIWTNLLIGRAGGNDNNSMISREGMQKYLRDAFARDIPYDRFVRELVAASGSTQPGSESFNGAVNFLVDKVNEDNASQATAAVSKIFLGLQVQCTQCHNHPFNDWRQQKYWEMNAFFRQVRAEREGDRQAGAGSRLFDRDFAGEGAGGDIAEAVLFYEERNGYSRTAFPVFVDRKSVV
;
A
#
# COMPACT_ATOMS: atom_id res chain seq x y z
N ARG A 1 -0.25 -40.86 16.41
CA ARG A 1 -0.06 -39.75 15.43
C ARG A 1 0.67 -40.32 14.21
N SER A 2 0.31 -39.90 13.02
CA SER A 2 1.01 -40.33 11.82
C SER A 2 2.29 -39.52 11.65
N LYS A 3 3.35 -40.11 11.10
CA LYS A 3 4.62 -39.41 10.80
C LYS A 3 4.39 -38.11 9.97
N ARG A 4 3.34 -38.11 9.15
CA ARG A 4 2.94 -36.94 8.36
C ARG A 4 2.41 -35.79 9.22
N GLU A 5 1.57 -36.11 10.22
CA GLU A 5 1.03 -35.09 11.14
C GLU A 5 2.14 -34.47 12.00
N ASP A 6 3.07 -35.34 12.50
CA ASP A 6 4.20 -34.86 13.28
C ASP A 6 5.12 -33.97 12.46
N LEU A 7 5.37 -34.29 11.17
CA LEU A 7 6.15 -33.45 10.28
C LEU A 7 5.43 -32.12 9.98
N VAL A 8 4.14 -32.15 9.69
CA VAL A 8 3.35 -30.92 9.44
C VAL A 8 3.36 -30.02 10.65
N ASN A 9 3.13 -30.57 11.84
CA ASN A 9 3.18 -29.80 13.08
C ASN A 9 4.57 -29.22 13.34
N SER A 10 5.63 -29.99 13.10
CA SER A 10 7.00 -29.49 13.24
C SER A 10 7.27 -28.34 12.27
N LEU A 11 6.90 -28.47 11.00
CA LEU A 11 7.10 -27.41 9.99
C LEU A 11 6.31 -26.14 10.26
N LEU A 12 5.13 -26.25 10.90
CA LEU A 12 4.26 -25.11 11.18
C LEU A 12 4.57 -24.40 12.49
N TYR A 13 5.05 -25.13 13.51
CA TYR A 13 5.09 -24.61 14.88
C TYR A 13 6.49 -24.65 15.54
N ASP A 14 7.48 -25.35 14.96
CA ASP A 14 8.83 -25.34 15.51
C ASP A 14 9.54 -24.03 15.18
N GLU A 15 10.00 -23.30 16.18
CA GLU A 15 10.73 -22.02 16.07
C GLU A 15 11.95 -22.10 15.15
N LYS A 16 12.58 -23.27 15.05
CA LYS A 16 13.76 -23.48 14.17
C LYS A 16 13.49 -23.20 12.68
N TYR A 17 12.22 -23.19 12.24
CA TYR A 17 11.83 -22.90 10.85
C TYR A 17 11.34 -21.47 10.63
N THR A 18 11.24 -20.66 11.69
CA THR A 18 10.72 -19.28 11.61
C THR A 18 11.53 -18.42 10.64
N GLU A 19 12.85 -18.56 10.65
CA GLU A 19 13.71 -17.76 9.76
C GLU A 19 13.52 -18.11 8.28
N GLU A 20 13.48 -19.41 7.95
CA GLU A 20 13.22 -19.87 6.59
C GLU A 20 11.83 -19.48 6.09
N TYR A 21 10.83 -19.59 6.96
CA TYR A 21 9.46 -19.13 6.69
C TYR A 21 9.45 -17.65 6.38
N ALA A 22 10.00 -16.82 7.27
CA ALA A 22 10.05 -15.37 7.10
C ALA A 22 10.82 -14.97 5.83
N ARG A 23 11.95 -15.62 5.54
CA ARG A 23 12.76 -15.37 4.35
C ARG A 23 11.99 -15.69 3.07
N ASN A 24 11.32 -16.84 3.02
CA ASN A 24 10.53 -17.25 1.85
C ASN A 24 9.39 -16.27 1.58
N TRP A 25 8.58 -15.96 2.58
CA TRP A 25 7.46 -15.03 2.43
C TRP A 25 7.90 -13.60 2.16
N THR A 26 9.00 -13.16 2.76
CA THR A 26 9.61 -11.86 2.43
C THR A 26 9.91 -11.74 0.94
N THR A 27 10.51 -12.77 0.34
CA THR A 27 10.82 -12.76 -1.09
C THR A 27 9.56 -12.67 -1.95
N ILE A 28 8.55 -13.45 -1.65
CA ILE A 28 7.26 -13.47 -2.38
C ILE A 28 6.57 -12.11 -2.26
N TRP A 29 6.39 -11.61 -1.04
CA TRP A 29 5.68 -10.37 -0.79
C TRP A 29 6.44 -9.13 -1.25
N THR A 30 7.77 -9.11 -1.18
CA THR A 30 8.57 -8.03 -1.77
C THR A 30 8.25 -7.89 -3.26
N ASN A 31 8.27 -9.00 -4.00
CA ASN A 31 7.97 -8.97 -5.43
C ASN A 31 6.51 -8.62 -5.74
N LEU A 32 5.58 -8.99 -4.86
CA LEU A 32 4.16 -8.66 -5.00
C LEU A 32 3.90 -7.16 -4.77
N LEU A 33 4.49 -6.58 -3.72
CA LEU A 33 4.23 -5.21 -3.27
C LEU A 33 4.97 -4.15 -4.08
N ILE A 34 6.26 -4.37 -4.37
CA ILE A 34 7.13 -3.38 -5.04
C ILE A 34 7.71 -3.88 -6.37
N GLY A 35 7.34 -5.06 -6.80
CA GLY A 35 7.83 -5.65 -8.05
C GLY A 35 9.28 -6.15 -7.96
N ARG A 36 9.75 -6.77 -9.06
CA ARG A 36 11.12 -7.30 -9.13
C ARG A 36 12.18 -6.21 -9.23
N ALA A 37 11.85 -5.11 -9.87
CA ALA A 37 12.77 -3.98 -10.09
C ALA A 37 12.68 -2.90 -8.99
N GLY A 38 11.61 -2.88 -8.18
CA GLY A 38 11.39 -1.86 -7.17
C GLY A 38 12.55 -1.75 -6.18
N GLY A 39 13.12 -0.56 -6.06
CA GLY A 39 14.23 -0.27 -5.16
C GLY A 39 15.62 -0.68 -5.67
N ASN A 40 15.75 -1.15 -6.92
CA ASN A 40 17.03 -1.53 -7.52
C ASN A 40 17.73 -0.37 -8.26
N ASP A 41 17.00 0.72 -8.49
CA ASP A 41 17.52 1.92 -9.15
C ASP A 41 17.91 2.96 -8.09
N ASN A 42 19.09 3.57 -8.24
CA ASN A 42 19.57 4.65 -7.36
C ASN A 42 18.63 5.87 -7.36
N ASN A 43 17.79 6.02 -8.37
CA ASN A 43 16.79 7.06 -8.47
C ASN A 43 15.39 6.65 -7.94
N SER A 44 15.26 5.45 -7.44
CA SER A 44 14.01 4.94 -6.87
C SER A 44 13.65 5.66 -5.56
N MET A 45 12.36 5.90 -5.36
CA MET A 45 11.84 6.35 -4.06
C MET A 45 11.71 5.19 -3.06
N ILE A 46 11.76 3.95 -3.55
CA ILE A 46 11.63 2.72 -2.76
C ILE A 46 12.98 2.31 -2.22
N SER A 47 13.02 1.92 -0.94
CA SER A 47 14.11 1.13 -0.36
C SER A 47 13.70 -0.35 -0.31
N ARG A 48 14.29 -1.17 -1.21
CA ARG A 48 14.02 -2.61 -1.21
C ARG A 48 14.46 -3.26 0.09
N GLU A 49 15.61 -2.85 0.63
CA GLU A 49 16.11 -3.30 1.92
C GLU A 49 15.13 -2.94 3.06
N GLY A 50 14.61 -1.70 3.06
CA GLY A 50 13.62 -1.25 4.03
C GLY A 50 12.34 -2.08 4.00
N MET A 51 11.81 -2.38 2.81
CA MET A 51 10.65 -3.26 2.66
C MET A 51 10.95 -4.68 3.15
N GLN A 52 12.09 -5.25 2.77
CA GLN A 52 12.47 -6.61 3.18
C GLN A 52 12.68 -6.71 4.70
N LYS A 53 13.23 -5.67 5.33
CA LYS A 53 13.38 -5.63 6.79
C LYS A 53 12.02 -5.65 7.49
N TYR A 54 11.07 -4.83 7.03
CA TYR A 54 9.70 -4.81 7.56
C TYR A 54 9.02 -6.18 7.38
N LEU A 55 9.06 -6.74 6.17
CA LEU A 55 8.40 -8.01 5.87
C LEU A 55 8.98 -9.18 6.67
N ARG A 56 10.31 -9.25 6.78
CA ARG A 56 10.97 -10.30 7.57
C ARG A 56 10.55 -10.26 9.03
N ASP A 57 10.52 -9.06 9.62
CA ASP A 57 10.07 -8.88 11.00
C ASP A 57 8.58 -9.22 11.16
N ALA A 58 7.73 -8.78 10.24
CA ALA A 58 6.30 -9.07 10.24
C ALA A 58 6.01 -10.58 10.18
N PHE A 59 6.68 -11.31 9.27
CA PHE A 59 6.49 -12.75 9.14
C PHE A 59 7.15 -13.53 10.27
N ALA A 60 8.30 -13.10 10.78
CA ALA A 60 8.92 -13.75 11.93
C ALA A 60 8.07 -13.65 13.20
N ARG A 61 7.33 -12.55 13.36
CA ARG A 61 6.39 -12.34 14.49
C ARG A 61 4.99 -12.88 14.23
N ASP A 62 4.75 -13.43 13.04
CA ASP A 62 3.43 -13.96 12.62
C ASP A 62 2.29 -12.97 12.89
N ILE A 63 2.46 -11.70 12.45
CA ILE A 63 1.43 -10.68 12.69
C ILE A 63 0.14 -11.01 11.95
N PRO A 64 -1.04 -10.78 12.55
CA PRO A 64 -2.32 -11.01 11.91
C PRO A 64 -2.45 -10.29 10.57
N TYR A 65 -3.10 -10.92 9.59
CA TYR A 65 -3.20 -10.40 8.22
C TYR A 65 -3.88 -9.03 8.13
N ASP A 66 -4.91 -8.79 8.90
CA ASP A 66 -5.60 -7.50 8.97
C ASP A 66 -4.69 -6.39 9.48
N ARG A 67 -3.85 -6.69 10.47
CA ARG A 67 -2.82 -5.79 10.96
C ARG A 67 -1.74 -5.55 9.91
N PHE A 68 -1.27 -6.60 9.24
CA PHE A 68 -0.30 -6.51 8.15
C PHE A 68 -0.79 -5.57 7.03
N VAL A 69 -2.03 -5.75 6.57
CA VAL A 69 -2.63 -4.88 5.54
C VAL A 69 -2.73 -3.44 6.02
N ARG A 70 -3.19 -3.23 7.26
CA ARG A 70 -3.32 -1.89 7.86
C ARG A 70 -1.96 -1.19 7.94
N GLU A 71 -0.93 -1.89 8.41
CA GLU A 71 0.43 -1.34 8.50
C GLU A 71 0.98 -0.92 7.14
N LEU A 72 0.66 -1.63 6.05
CA LEU A 72 1.07 -1.29 4.69
C LEU A 72 0.28 -0.11 4.09
N VAL A 73 -1.03 -0.07 4.33
CA VAL A 73 -1.91 0.93 3.68
C VAL A 73 -1.92 2.26 4.45
N ALA A 74 -1.76 2.24 5.77
CA ALA A 74 -1.73 3.43 6.62
C ALA A 74 -0.30 3.83 7.06
N ALA A 75 0.72 3.34 6.35
CA ALA A 75 2.11 3.63 6.70
C ALA A 75 2.46 5.10 6.51
N SER A 76 3.18 5.65 7.48
CA SER A 76 3.85 6.95 7.37
C SER A 76 5.27 6.86 7.90
N GLY A 77 6.15 7.76 7.47
CA GLY A 77 7.56 7.81 7.88
C GLY A 77 8.52 7.68 6.71
N SER A 78 9.76 7.31 7.00
CA SER A 78 10.88 7.24 6.05
C SER A 78 11.11 5.83 5.53
N THR A 79 11.49 5.73 4.24
CA THR A 79 11.94 4.48 3.61
C THR A 79 13.33 4.05 4.04
N GLN A 80 14.16 4.98 4.58
CA GLN A 80 15.58 4.78 4.81
C GLN A 80 15.85 4.02 6.13
N PRO A 81 16.43 2.80 6.09
CA PRO A 81 16.91 2.13 7.29
C PRO A 81 17.94 3.00 8.03
N GLY A 82 17.74 3.19 9.32
CA GLY A 82 18.60 4.04 10.15
C GLY A 82 18.08 5.47 10.38
N SER A 83 17.06 5.92 9.67
CA SER A 83 16.34 7.15 10.00
C SER A 83 15.54 7.00 11.29
N GLU A 84 15.41 8.08 12.07
CA GLU A 84 14.56 8.09 13.28
C GLU A 84 13.10 7.74 12.99
N SER A 85 12.60 8.16 11.83
CA SER A 85 11.24 7.90 11.38
C SER A 85 11.13 6.67 10.46
N PHE A 86 12.12 5.76 10.49
CA PHE A 86 12.12 4.59 9.62
C PHE A 86 10.86 3.74 9.79
N ASN A 87 10.18 3.51 8.69
CA ASN A 87 9.07 2.58 8.59
C ASN A 87 9.12 1.85 7.25
N GLY A 88 9.57 0.60 7.25
CA GLY A 88 9.74 -0.15 5.99
C GLY A 88 8.45 -0.39 5.21
N ALA A 89 7.28 -0.34 5.87
CA ALA A 89 5.97 -0.52 5.22
C ALA A 89 5.63 0.60 4.23
N VAL A 90 6.16 1.83 4.41
CA VAL A 90 5.93 2.96 3.49
C VAL A 90 6.36 2.68 2.06
N ASN A 91 7.30 1.75 1.87
CA ASN A 91 7.81 1.36 0.56
C ASN A 91 6.73 0.77 -0.37
N PHE A 92 5.59 0.34 0.19
CA PHE A 92 4.48 -0.15 -0.62
C PHE A 92 3.81 0.97 -1.43
N LEU A 93 3.63 2.15 -0.83
CA LEU A 93 2.86 3.24 -1.44
C LEU A 93 3.72 4.39 -1.96
N VAL A 94 4.97 4.53 -1.52
CA VAL A 94 5.80 5.72 -1.74
C VAL A 94 5.97 6.12 -3.22
N ASP A 95 5.98 5.16 -4.13
CA ASP A 95 6.07 5.39 -5.58
C ASP A 95 4.72 5.45 -6.29
N LYS A 96 3.61 5.22 -5.57
CA LYS A 96 2.27 5.05 -6.15
C LYS A 96 1.30 6.20 -5.87
N VAL A 97 1.71 7.15 -5.01
CA VAL A 97 0.79 8.19 -4.53
C VAL A 97 0.95 9.54 -5.24
N ASN A 98 2.11 9.84 -5.80
CA ASN A 98 2.40 11.15 -6.38
C ASN A 98 1.90 11.33 -7.82
N GLU A 99 1.75 10.23 -8.56
CA GLU A 99 1.36 10.25 -9.96
C GLU A 99 -0.12 9.86 -10.14
N ASP A 100 -0.70 10.29 -11.25
CA ASP A 100 -2.06 9.91 -11.67
C ASP A 100 -3.12 10.05 -10.58
N ASN A 101 -3.03 11.08 -9.75
CA ASN A 101 -3.98 11.28 -8.65
C ASN A 101 -4.07 10.06 -7.70
N ALA A 102 -2.93 9.42 -7.41
CA ALA A 102 -2.84 8.20 -6.61
C ALA A 102 -3.63 6.99 -7.20
N SER A 103 -3.88 7.00 -8.50
CA SER A 103 -4.58 5.89 -9.18
C SER A 103 -3.82 4.57 -9.06
N GLN A 104 -2.49 4.63 -9.07
CA GLN A 104 -1.65 3.44 -8.91
C GLN A 104 -1.79 2.84 -7.50
N ALA A 105 -1.89 3.66 -6.45
CA ALA A 105 -2.12 3.20 -5.09
C ALA A 105 -3.49 2.50 -4.97
N THR A 106 -4.55 3.12 -5.51
CA THR A 106 -5.90 2.54 -5.54
C THR A 106 -5.91 1.19 -6.26
N ALA A 107 -5.29 1.12 -7.43
CA ALA A 107 -5.21 -0.11 -8.22
C ALA A 107 -4.42 -1.22 -7.51
N ALA A 108 -3.28 -0.88 -6.90
CA ALA A 108 -2.45 -1.85 -6.19
C ALA A 108 -3.15 -2.42 -4.95
N VAL A 109 -3.74 -1.54 -4.12
CA VAL A 109 -4.47 -1.95 -2.92
C VAL A 109 -5.67 -2.83 -3.28
N SER A 110 -6.48 -2.43 -4.26
CA SER A 110 -7.63 -3.20 -4.72
C SER A 110 -7.22 -4.58 -5.25
N LYS A 111 -6.19 -4.63 -6.08
CA LYS A 111 -5.73 -5.88 -6.69
C LYS A 111 -5.11 -6.83 -5.66
N ILE A 112 -4.25 -6.34 -4.80
CA ILE A 112 -3.47 -7.19 -3.88
C ILE A 112 -4.31 -7.64 -2.69
N PHE A 113 -5.09 -6.73 -2.07
CA PHE A 113 -5.77 -7.03 -0.82
C PHE A 113 -7.26 -7.35 -0.97
N LEU A 114 -7.92 -6.87 -2.04
CA LEU A 114 -9.33 -7.16 -2.31
C LEU A 114 -9.52 -8.18 -3.45
N GLY A 115 -8.45 -8.49 -4.23
CA GLY A 115 -8.54 -9.37 -5.38
C GLY A 115 -9.32 -8.76 -6.57
N LEU A 116 -9.47 -7.44 -6.61
CA LEU A 116 -10.26 -6.72 -7.59
C LEU A 116 -9.39 -5.90 -8.54
N GLN A 117 -9.58 -6.06 -9.84
CA GLN A 117 -8.97 -5.24 -10.87
C GLN A 117 -9.91 -4.09 -11.23
N VAL A 118 -9.71 -2.93 -10.59
CA VAL A 118 -10.62 -1.78 -10.70
C VAL A 118 -10.12 -0.66 -11.61
N GLN A 119 -8.99 -0.82 -12.27
CA GLN A 119 -8.36 0.24 -13.08
C GLN A 119 -9.27 0.77 -14.21
N CYS A 120 -10.07 -0.11 -14.84
CA CYS A 120 -11.02 0.31 -15.88
C CYS A 120 -12.12 1.22 -15.32
N THR A 121 -12.41 1.14 -14.02
CA THR A 121 -13.46 1.94 -13.38
C THR A 121 -13.02 3.37 -13.06
N GLN A 122 -11.79 3.74 -13.37
CA GLN A 122 -11.36 5.13 -13.39
C GLN A 122 -12.16 5.97 -14.39
N CYS A 123 -12.54 5.39 -15.54
CA CYS A 123 -13.19 6.10 -16.63
C CYS A 123 -14.66 5.71 -16.84
N HIS A 124 -15.09 4.50 -16.44
CA HIS A 124 -16.46 4.00 -16.65
C HIS A 124 -16.78 2.89 -15.64
N ASN A 125 -18.05 2.52 -15.52
CA ASN A 125 -18.45 1.39 -14.68
C ASN A 125 -17.79 0.09 -15.15
N HIS A 126 -17.51 -0.80 -14.20
CA HIS A 126 -16.87 -2.09 -14.53
C HIS A 126 -17.75 -2.90 -15.52
N PRO A 127 -17.16 -3.46 -16.60
CA PRO A 127 -17.94 -4.11 -17.66
C PRO A 127 -18.56 -5.46 -17.25
N PHE A 128 -18.06 -6.10 -16.18
CA PHE A 128 -18.42 -7.48 -15.83
C PHE A 128 -18.90 -7.64 -14.38
N ASN A 129 -18.90 -6.58 -13.57
CA ASN A 129 -19.38 -6.61 -12.20
C ASN A 129 -20.03 -5.27 -11.80
N ASP A 130 -20.59 -5.21 -10.60
CA ASP A 130 -21.31 -4.04 -10.10
C ASP A 130 -20.42 -2.91 -9.56
N TRP A 131 -19.10 -2.99 -9.79
CA TRP A 131 -18.19 -1.94 -9.39
C TRP A 131 -18.37 -0.70 -10.28
N ARG A 132 -18.91 0.35 -9.70
CA ARG A 132 -19.18 1.61 -10.40
C ARG A 132 -17.97 2.53 -10.36
N GLN A 133 -17.86 3.43 -11.34
CA GLN A 133 -16.84 4.48 -11.39
C GLN A 133 -16.79 5.29 -10.10
N GLN A 134 -17.93 5.66 -9.54
CA GLN A 134 -17.99 6.40 -8.27
C GLN A 134 -17.29 5.64 -7.13
N LYS A 135 -17.46 4.31 -7.03
CA LYS A 135 -16.79 3.49 -6.00
C LYS A 135 -15.27 3.50 -6.12
N TYR A 136 -14.75 3.54 -7.34
CA TYR A 136 -13.33 3.71 -7.57
C TYR A 136 -12.83 5.03 -6.97
N TRP A 137 -13.51 6.13 -7.26
CA TRP A 137 -13.09 7.45 -6.80
C TRP A 137 -13.30 7.66 -5.30
N GLU A 138 -14.34 7.07 -4.71
CA GLU A 138 -14.52 7.04 -3.26
C GLU A 138 -13.34 6.32 -2.57
N MET A 139 -12.86 5.21 -3.11
CA MET A 139 -11.68 4.52 -2.61
C MET A 139 -10.40 5.31 -2.89
N ASN A 140 -10.26 5.89 -4.07
CA ASN A 140 -9.10 6.71 -4.43
C ASN A 140 -8.96 7.94 -3.51
N ALA A 141 -10.05 8.51 -3.05
CA ALA A 141 -10.05 9.68 -2.18
C ALA A 141 -9.22 9.47 -0.89
N PHE A 142 -9.13 8.24 -0.36
CA PHE A 142 -8.27 7.93 0.79
C PHE A 142 -6.78 8.16 0.50
N PHE A 143 -6.35 7.93 -0.74
CA PHE A 143 -4.93 8.06 -1.12
C PHE A 143 -4.56 9.46 -1.62
N ARG A 144 -5.54 10.32 -1.87
CA ARG A 144 -5.32 11.68 -2.39
C ARG A 144 -4.59 12.60 -1.41
N GLN A 145 -4.70 12.33 -0.12
CA GLN A 145 -4.01 13.09 0.93
C GLN A 145 -2.56 12.65 1.11
N VAL A 146 -2.25 11.42 0.72
CA VAL A 146 -0.91 10.84 0.91
C VAL A 146 0.07 11.47 -0.08
N ARG A 147 1.25 11.86 0.41
CA ARG A 147 2.36 12.41 -0.38
C ARG A 147 3.65 11.67 -0.07
N ALA A 148 4.48 11.57 -1.09
CA ALA A 148 5.81 11.05 -0.96
C ALA A 148 6.82 12.09 -1.44
N GLU A 149 7.83 12.37 -0.62
CA GLU A 149 8.91 13.30 -0.92
C GLU A 149 10.26 12.63 -0.66
N ARG A 150 11.29 13.06 -1.40
CA ARG A 150 12.66 12.60 -1.16
C ARG A 150 13.24 13.31 0.04
N GLU A 151 13.92 12.55 0.89
CA GLU A 151 14.68 13.07 2.02
C GLU A 151 16.17 13.11 1.67
N GLY A 152 16.81 14.26 1.84
CA GLY A 152 18.26 14.43 1.73
C GLY A 152 18.79 14.62 0.29
N ASP A 153 20.11 14.72 0.18
CA ASP A 153 20.81 14.91 -1.08
C ASP A 153 20.90 13.58 -1.85
N ARG A 154 20.71 13.62 -3.16
CA ARG A 154 20.78 12.45 -4.06
C ARG A 154 22.08 11.67 -3.97
N GLN A 155 23.17 12.32 -3.51
CA GLN A 155 24.50 11.71 -3.39
C GLN A 155 24.71 10.92 -2.09
N ALA A 156 23.88 11.09 -1.08
CA ALA A 156 24.06 10.51 0.26
C ALA A 156 23.17 9.28 0.57
N GLY A 157 22.63 8.62 -0.46
CA GLY A 157 21.70 7.51 -0.23
C GLY A 157 20.33 7.99 0.28
N ALA A 158 19.80 9.00 -0.37
CA ALA A 158 18.55 9.66 0.00
C ALA A 158 17.38 8.69 0.15
N GLY A 159 16.77 8.66 1.31
CA GLY A 159 15.49 8.02 1.55
C GLY A 159 14.33 8.79 0.92
N SER A 160 13.14 8.29 1.13
CA SER A 160 11.89 8.99 0.80
C SER A 160 10.96 8.92 1.99
N ARG A 161 10.14 9.93 2.16
CA ARG A 161 9.16 10.02 3.24
C ARG A 161 7.76 9.95 2.70
N LEU A 162 6.92 9.18 3.36
CA LEU A 162 5.47 9.09 3.11
C LEU A 162 4.74 9.75 4.28
N PHE A 163 3.80 10.62 3.98
CA PHE A 163 3.02 11.36 4.98
C PHE A 163 1.67 11.81 4.43
N ASP A 164 0.72 12.08 5.30
CA ASP A 164 -0.55 12.70 4.94
C ASP A 164 -0.39 14.22 4.84
N ARG A 165 -1.00 14.80 3.82
CA ARG A 165 -1.06 16.24 3.61
C ARG A 165 -2.46 16.74 3.91
N ASP A 166 -2.56 17.76 4.75
CA ASP A 166 -3.80 18.48 4.94
C ASP A 166 -4.19 19.29 3.71
N PHE A 167 -5.44 19.22 3.31
CA PHE A 167 -5.97 20.01 2.18
C PHE A 167 -6.44 21.41 2.55
N ALA A 168 -6.60 21.70 3.82
CA ALA A 168 -7.16 22.94 4.35
C ALA A 168 -6.14 24.09 4.50
N GLY A 169 -5.18 24.23 3.58
CA GLY A 169 -4.21 25.32 3.60
C GLY A 169 -3.11 25.18 4.64
N GLU A 170 -2.08 26.03 4.54
CA GLU A 170 -0.93 26.01 5.42
C GLU A 170 -1.35 26.19 6.90
N GLY A 171 -1.18 25.12 7.69
CA GLY A 171 -1.31 25.16 9.16
C GLY A 171 -2.71 24.91 9.72
N ALA A 172 -3.69 24.57 8.94
CA ALA A 172 -4.98 24.10 9.44
C ALA A 172 -5.01 22.57 9.42
N GLY A 173 -5.24 21.94 10.55
CA GLY A 173 -5.60 20.52 10.60
C GLY A 173 -6.92 20.33 9.87
N GLY A 174 -6.83 20.02 8.57
CA GLY A 174 -8.01 19.79 7.75
C GLY A 174 -8.67 18.48 8.12
N ASP A 175 -9.96 18.50 8.32
CA ASP A 175 -10.75 17.30 8.46
C ASP A 175 -10.68 16.45 7.19
N ILE A 176 -10.59 15.14 7.32
CA ILE A 176 -10.68 14.17 6.20
C ILE A 176 -11.95 14.42 5.35
N ALA A 177 -12.99 15.00 5.93
CA ALA A 177 -14.21 15.41 5.26
C ALA A 177 -14.01 16.48 4.15
N GLU A 178 -12.91 17.24 4.18
CA GLU A 178 -12.58 18.23 3.15
C GLU A 178 -11.79 17.66 1.96
N ALA A 179 -11.37 16.40 2.03
CA ALA A 179 -10.72 15.72 0.92
C ALA A 179 -11.72 15.34 -0.18
N VAL A 180 -12.37 16.35 -0.74
CA VAL A 180 -13.30 16.16 -1.86
C VAL A 180 -12.50 15.97 -3.14
N LEU A 181 -12.66 14.81 -3.77
CA LEU A 181 -12.12 14.54 -5.09
C LEU A 181 -13.14 14.98 -6.15
N PHE A 182 -12.72 15.86 -7.03
CA PHE A 182 -13.45 16.15 -8.26
C PHE A 182 -12.96 15.23 -9.36
N TYR A 183 -13.87 14.54 -10.02
CA TYR A 183 -13.57 13.70 -11.17
C TYR A 183 -14.57 13.96 -12.31
N GLU A 184 -14.14 13.71 -13.52
CA GLU A 184 -14.95 13.89 -14.71
C GLU A 184 -15.50 12.53 -15.17
N GLU A 185 -16.82 12.45 -15.35
CA GLU A 185 -17.44 11.30 -15.99
C GLU A 185 -17.22 11.32 -17.51
N ARG A 186 -17.36 10.18 -18.17
CA ARG A 186 -17.22 10.04 -19.63
C ARG A 186 -18.13 10.96 -20.45
N ASN A 187 -19.19 11.46 -19.86
CA ASN A 187 -20.14 12.40 -20.47
C ASN A 187 -19.78 13.88 -20.25
N GLY A 188 -18.62 14.20 -19.65
CA GLY A 188 -18.16 15.54 -19.37
C GLY A 188 -18.74 16.19 -18.10
N TYR A 189 -19.53 15.49 -17.31
CA TYR A 189 -20.02 16.03 -16.04
C TYR A 189 -19.02 15.80 -14.92
N SER A 190 -18.68 16.86 -14.22
CA SER A 190 -17.85 16.77 -13.00
C SER A 190 -18.68 16.27 -11.82
N ARG A 191 -18.13 15.32 -11.08
CA ARG A 191 -18.69 14.81 -9.83
C ARG A 191 -17.68 14.90 -8.69
N THR A 192 -18.20 14.83 -7.48
CA THR A 192 -17.42 14.81 -6.26
C THR A 192 -17.43 13.42 -5.66
N ALA A 193 -16.29 12.97 -5.14
CA ALA A 193 -16.18 11.74 -4.36
C ALA A 193 -15.58 12.07 -3.00
N PHE A 194 -16.18 11.52 -1.95
CA PHE A 194 -15.67 11.55 -0.59
C PHE A 194 -15.04 10.21 -0.25
N PRO A 195 -14.05 10.15 0.66
CA PRO A 195 -13.55 8.88 1.17
C PRO A 195 -14.70 8.06 1.81
N VAL A 196 -14.98 6.91 1.26
CA VAL A 196 -16.01 6.00 1.77
C VAL A 196 -15.39 4.62 1.94
N PHE A 197 -15.56 4.03 3.12
CA PHE A 197 -15.11 2.66 3.35
C PHE A 197 -15.87 1.70 2.44
N VAL A 198 -15.11 0.92 1.69
CA VAL A 198 -15.66 -0.14 0.84
C VAL A 198 -15.89 -1.37 1.70
N ASP A 199 -17.16 -1.65 2.00
CA ASP A 199 -17.55 -2.90 2.63
C ASP A 199 -17.60 -4.01 1.57
N ARG A 200 -17.18 -5.23 1.95
CA ARG A 200 -17.24 -6.43 1.12
C ARG A 200 -18.67 -6.73 0.60
N LYS A 201 -19.69 -6.28 1.34
CA LYS A 201 -21.10 -6.37 0.95
C LYS A 201 -21.51 -5.36 -0.13
N SER A 202 -20.71 -4.30 -0.35
CA SER A 202 -20.98 -3.28 -1.37
C SER A 202 -20.43 -3.67 -2.76
N VAL A 203 -19.80 -4.83 -2.88
CA VAL A 203 -19.06 -5.28 -4.07
C VAL A 203 -19.72 -6.51 -4.72
N VAL A 204 -20.81 -7.01 -4.15
CA VAL A 204 -21.58 -8.17 -4.68
C VAL A 204 -22.86 -7.68 -5.32
#